data_b2ba2cdde9971a4b5f2a888f7b679e53
#
_entry.id   b2ba2cdde9971a4b5f2a888f7b679e53
#
_cell.length_a   1.000
_cell.length_b   1.000
_cell.length_c   1.000
_cell.angle_alpha   90.00
_cell.angle_beta   90.00
_cell.angle_gamma   90.00
#
_symmetry.space_group_name_H-M   'P 1'
#
loop_
_entity.id
_entity.type
_entity.pdbx_description
1 polymer ?
#
loop_
_entity_poly.entity_id
_entity_poly.type
_entity_poly.pdbx_seq_one_letter_code
_entity_poly.pdbx_strand_id
1 'polypeptide(L)'
;VDRVQIDIYSSSNKNDTSANIRYCVFVSNGYNYKADYKNTTTYYADTPALYVYEGLGQDVGLSPISGNYTKGEVLKKLDVPGGTGGLGTPTLVDVNFDGVIDYAYAGDFGGGLYRFNFLSPNPNNWTATKIFQTAAKQPITAAPAVFRNSADKYTVIAGTGSEIYQEDLAAKDPQSLYGIFDDLALEGSAAQVADYDLLSQTLSNENITTSAGTVEI
;
A
#
# COMPACT_ATOMS: atom_id res chain seq x y z
N VAL A 1 0.73 12.63 5.47
CA VAL A 1 0.28 12.70 6.86
C VAL A 1 -1.22 12.57 6.86
N ASP A 2 -1.76 11.64 7.62
CA ASP A 2 -3.19 11.43 7.72
C ASP A 2 -3.58 10.95 9.13
N ARG A 3 -4.88 10.74 9.38
CA ARG A 3 -5.40 10.45 10.71
C ARG A 3 -5.75 8.98 10.84
N VAL A 4 -5.42 8.37 11.97
CA VAL A 4 -5.87 7.03 12.36
C VAL A 4 -6.54 7.09 13.73
N GLN A 5 -7.47 6.18 13.97
CA GLN A 5 -8.04 6.00 15.29
C GLN A 5 -7.18 5.04 16.10
N ILE A 6 -6.75 5.48 17.28
CA ILE A 6 -6.01 4.63 18.23
C ILE A 6 -6.76 4.65 19.55
N ASP A 7 -7.09 3.47 20.07
CA ASP A 7 -7.67 3.35 21.39
C ASP A 7 -6.59 3.59 22.44
N ILE A 8 -6.80 4.63 23.20
CA ILE A 8 -5.92 5.00 24.27
C ILE A 8 -6.54 4.45 25.55
N TYR A 9 -6.01 3.34 26.00
CA TYR A 9 -6.39 2.73 27.28
C TYR A 9 -6.38 3.78 28.39
N SER A 10 -7.55 4.01 28.97
CA SER A 10 -7.84 4.84 30.14
C SER A 10 -8.20 6.30 29.88
N SER A 11 -9.18 6.59 29.10
CA SER A 11 -9.97 7.75 29.45
C SER A 11 -11.21 7.27 30.22
N SER A 12 -11.42 7.83 31.38
CA SER A 12 -12.67 7.70 32.15
C SER A 12 -13.88 8.25 31.40
N ASN A 13 -13.68 8.73 30.16
CA ASN A 13 -14.71 9.29 29.29
C ASN A 13 -14.74 8.53 27.96
N LYS A 14 -15.46 7.42 27.96
CA LYS A 14 -15.70 6.58 26.76
C LYS A 14 -16.44 7.29 25.62
N ASN A 15 -16.86 8.53 25.78
CA ASN A 15 -17.62 9.30 24.81
C ASN A 15 -16.81 10.37 24.09
N ASP A 16 -15.53 10.55 24.40
CA ASP A 16 -14.66 11.49 23.71
C ASP A 16 -13.90 10.79 22.57
N THR A 17 -14.57 10.63 21.44
CA THR A 17 -13.99 10.04 20.24
C THR A 17 -12.89 10.89 19.63
N SER A 18 -12.83 12.19 19.92
CA SER A 18 -11.80 13.10 19.41
C SER A 18 -10.43 12.84 20.05
N ALA A 19 -10.41 12.34 21.27
CA ALA A 19 -9.17 12.00 21.97
C ALA A 19 -8.46 10.76 21.39
N ASN A 20 -9.15 9.97 20.58
CA ASN A 20 -8.66 8.71 20.02
C ASN A 20 -8.10 8.87 18.61
N ILE A 21 -8.20 10.05 17.98
CA ILE A 21 -7.69 10.32 16.64
C ILE A 21 -6.25 10.83 16.73
N ARG A 22 -5.36 10.22 15.96
CA ARG A 22 -3.95 10.61 15.86
C ARG A 22 -3.58 10.98 14.45
N TYR A 23 -2.76 12.01 14.32
CA TYR A 23 -2.13 12.34 13.05
C TYR A 23 -0.87 11.50 12.87
N CYS A 24 -0.84 10.71 11.83
CA CYS A 24 0.24 9.76 11.58
C CYS A 24 0.92 10.01 10.24
N VAL A 25 2.16 9.59 10.13
CA VAL A 25 2.91 9.55 8.88
C VAL A 25 3.07 8.09 8.47
N PHE A 26 2.59 7.76 7.27
CA PHE A 26 2.71 6.43 6.69
C PHE A 26 3.92 6.41 5.76
N VAL A 27 4.87 5.53 6.04
CA VAL A 27 6.13 5.45 5.29
C VAL A 27 6.41 4.00 4.95
N SER A 28 6.48 3.69 3.66
CA SER A 28 7.00 2.40 3.20
C SER A 28 8.53 2.36 3.37
N ASN A 29 9.11 1.17 3.51
CA ASN A 29 10.57 1.05 3.59
C ASN A 29 11.27 1.27 2.24
N GLY A 30 10.50 1.57 1.19
CA GLY A 30 11.05 1.83 -0.14
C GLY A 30 11.68 0.58 -0.75
N TYR A 31 12.42 0.78 -1.84
CA TYR A 31 13.09 -0.29 -2.56
C TYR A 31 14.51 -0.45 -2.04
N ASN A 32 14.94 -1.70 -1.88
CA ASN A 32 16.26 -1.99 -1.35
C ASN A 32 17.35 -1.45 -2.26
N TYR A 33 18.14 -0.55 -1.68
CA TYR A 33 19.37 -0.12 -2.30
C TYR A 33 20.36 -1.30 -2.30
N LYS A 34 21.02 -1.55 -3.44
CA LYS A 34 22.17 -2.47 -3.48
C LYS A 34 23.22 -1.95 -2.51
N ALA A 35 23.46 -2.65 -1.43
CA ALA A 35 24.36 -2.20 -0.36
C ALA A 35 25.82 -2.04 -0.81
N ASP A 36 26.17 -2.56 -1.97
CA ASP A 36 27.46 -2.35 -2.60
C ASP A 36 27.29 -2.14 -4.10
N TYR A 37 27.14 -0.90 -4.48
CA TYR A 37 26.99 -0.53 -5.87
C TYR A 37 28.28 -0.79 -6.70
N LYS A 38 29.33 -1.27 -6.06
CA LYS A 38 30.59 -1.61 -6.73
C LYS A 38 30.81 -3.09 -7.01
N ASN A 39 30.16 -4.03 -6.34
CA ASN A 39 30.65 -5.41 -6.46
C ASN A 39 29.69 -6.56 -6.08
N THR A 40 28.43 -6.40 -5.77
CA THR A 40 27.60 -7.55 -5.39
C THR A 40 26.22 -7.59 -6.02
N THR A 41 25.88 -8.78 -6.49
CA THR A 41 24.52 -9.21 -6.88
C THR A 41 23.63 -9.51 -5.67
N THR A 42 24.07 -9.16 -4.46
CA THR A 42 23.31 -9.44 -3.24
C THR A 42 22.40 -8.26 -2.92
N TYR A 43 21.13 -8.43 -3.22
CA TYR A 43 20.09 -7.56 -2.68
C TYR A 43 19.92 -7.90 -1.20
N TYR A 44 19.95 -6.92 -0.31
CA TYR A 44 19.44 -7.14 1.03
C TYR A 44 17.93 -7.34 0.90
N ALA A 45 17.49 -8.55 1.18
CA ALA A 45 16.09 -8.91 1.21
C ALA A 45 15.46 -8.40 2.53
N ASP A 46 15.35 -7.08 2.69
CA ASP A 46 14.51 -6.57 3.75
C ASP A 46 13.07 -6.90 3.40
N THR A 47 12.35 -7.45 4.35
CA THR A 47 10.93 -7.69 4.21
C THR A 47 10.25 -6.35 3.92
N PRO A 48 9.48 -6.22 2.82
CA PRO A 48 8.72 -5.01 2.57
C PRO A 48 7.83 -4.70 3.75
N ALA A 49 7.81 -3.44 4.17
CA ALA A 49 7.09 -3.04 5.37
C ALA A 49 6.52 -1.62 5.24
N LEU A 50 5.36 -1.43 5.87
CA LEU A 50 4.77 -0.13 6.10
C LEU A 50 4.99 0.28 7.55
N TYR A 51 5.56 1.48 7.75
CA TYR A 51 5.73 2.08 9.06
C TYR A 51 4.68 3.16 9.26
N VAL A 52 4.08 3.17 10.45
CA VAL A 52 3.18 4.22 10.89
C VAL A 52 3.83 4.93 12.06
N TYR A 53 4.09 6.23 11.89
CA TYR A 53 4.74 7.07 12.89
C TYR A 53 3.74 8.04 13.51
N GLU A 54 3.87 8.30 14.81
CA GLU A 54 3.18 9.40 15.50
C GLU A 54 3.63 10.75 14.92
N GLY A 55 2.70 11.52 14.37
CA GLY A 55 3.00 12.76 13.67
C GLY A 55 3.12 13.99 14.58
N LEU A 56 2.26 14.14 15.56
CA LEU A 56 2.14 15.35 16.38
C LEU A 56 2.67 15.19 17.82
N GLY A 57 2.66 13.98 18.39
CA GLY A 57 3.01 13.74 19.78
C GLY A 57 2.02 14.38 20.76
N GLN A 58 2.45 14.55 22.03
CA GLN A 58 1.61 15.06 23.11
C GLN A 58 1.37 16.57 23.09
N ASP A 59 2.08 17.34 22.25
CA ASP A 59 2.15 18.79 22.33
C ASP A 59 0.91 19.54 21.81
N VAL A 60 -0.16 18.87 21.43
CA VAL A 60 -1.34 19.50 20.81
C VAL A 60 -2.48 19.75 21.80
N GLY A 61 -2.20 19.96 23.07
CA GLY A 61 -3.21 20.37 24.06
C GLY A 61 -4.27 19.31 24.38
N LEU A 62 -4.12 18.12 23.86
CA LEU A 62 -4.92 16.96 24.24
C LEU A 62 -4.36 16.43 25.56
N SER A 63 -5.25 16.24 26.54
CA SER A 63 -4.94 15.72 27.88
C SER A 63 -3.92 14.56 27.82
N PRO A 64 -3.02 14.44 28.81
CA PRO A 64 -2.04 13.38 28.82
C PRO A 64 -2.76 12.04 28.84
N ILE A 65 -2.76 11.41 27.69
CA ILE A 65 -3.36 10.11 27.47
C ILE A 65 -2.29 9.11 27.88
N SER A 66 -2.63 8.18 28.75
CA SER A 66 -1.72 7.14 29.20
C SER A 66 -1.40 6.20 28.05
N GLY A 67 -0.22 6.34 27.53
CA GLY A 67 0.34 5.73 26.33
C GLY A 67 1.13 6.83 25.66
N ASN A 68 2.31 7.11 26.22
CA ASN A 68 3.15 8.24 25.84
C ASN A 68 3.75 8.01 24.45
N TYR A 69 2.99 8.25 23.39
CA TYR A 69 3.58 8.30 22.05
C TYR A 69 4.30 9.63 21.87
N THR A 70 5.59 9.53 21.63
CA THR A 70 6.43 10.68 21.33
C THR A 70 6.34 11.00 19.86
N LYS A 71 6.33 12.29 19.51
CA LYS A 71 6.41 12.73 18.12
C LYS A 71 7.55 12.04 17.39
N GLY A 72 7.24 11.42 16.24
CA GLY A 72 8.20 10.63 15.44
C GLY A 72 8.43 9.20 15.95
N GLU A 73 7.71 8.76 16.99
CA GLU A 73 7.75 7.37 17.43
C GLU A 73 7.06 6.45 16.44
N VAL A 74 7.59 5.24 16.26
CA VAL A 74 6.94 4.20 15.46
C VAL A 74 5.80 3.59 16.25
N LEU A 75 4.56 3.87 15.84
CA LEU A 75 3.37 3.24 16.41
C LEU A 75 3.28 1.77 16.01
N LYS A 76 3.59 1.48 14.74
CA LYS A 76 3.57 0.13 14.19
C LYS A 76 4.46 0.01 12.98
N LYS A 77 5.17 -1.12 12.90
CA LYS A 77 5.74 -1.67 11.68
C LYS A 77 4.86 -2.84 11.23
N LEU A 78 4.43 -2.82 9.99
CA LEU A 78 3.62 -3.85 9.34
C LEU A 78 4.46 -4.52 8.25
N ASP A 79 5.05 -5.66 8.57
CA ASP A 79 5.74 -6.49 7.58
C ASP A 79 4.70 -7.16 6.66
N VAL A 80 4.95 -7.20 5.35
CA VAL A 80 4.01 -7.82 4.42
C VAL A 80 4.30 -9.30 4.22
N PRO A 81 3.27 -10.17 4.15
CA PRO A 81 3.45 -11.62 4.04
C PRO A 81 4.03 -12.02 2.68
N GLY A 82 5.22 -12.63 2.68
CA GLY A 82 5.87 -13.16 1.49
C GLY A 82 6.26 -12.09 0.47
N GLY A 83 6.46 -10.85 0.91
CA GLY A 83 6.95 -9.75 0.08
C GLY A 83 8.45 -9.79 -0.14
N THR A 84 8.92 -9.14 -1.19
CA THR A 84 10.34 -9.05 -1.54
C THR A 84 10.71 -7.71 -2.17
N GLY A 85 11.93 -7.25 -1.91
CA GLY A 85 12.54 -6.13 -2.62
C GLY A 85 12.09 -4.74 -2.20
N GLY A 86 11.32 -4.62 -1.10
CA GLY A 86 10.85 -3.36 -0.56
C GLY A 86 9.46 -2.96 -1.00
N LEU A 87 8.80 -2.11 -0.20
CA LEU A 87 7.43 -1.66 -0.39
C LEU A 87 7.40 -0.28 -1.06
N GLY A 88 6.50 -0.12 -2.04
CA GLY A 88 6.23 1.14 -2.71
C GLY A 88 5.35 2.09 -1.91
N THR A 89 5.06 3.25 -2.50
CA THR A 89 4.22 4.28 -1.88
C THR A 89 2.80 3.76 -1.63
N PRO A 90 2.25 3.89 -0.42
CA PRO A 90 0.90 3.47 -0.13
C PRO A 90 -0.13 4.49 -0.62
N THR A 91 -1.30 3.99 -1.04
CA THR A 91 -2.53 4.77 -1.21
C THR A 91 -3.41 4.56 0.00
N LEU A 92 -3.76 5.64 0.69
CA LEU A 92 -4.57 5.62 1.91
C LEU A 92 -6.05 5.75 1.57
N VAL A 93 -6.90 5.02 2.29
CA VAL A 93 -8.35 4.95 2.04
C VAL A 93 -9.14 5.12 3.33
N ASP A 94 -10.03 6.10 3.31
CA ASP A 94 -11.08 6.33 4.29
C ASP A 94 -12.38 5.80 3.68
N VAL A 95 -12.92 4.69 4.21
CA VAL A 95 -14.05 3.99 3.58
C VAL A 95 -15.41 4.57 3.97
N ASN A 96 -15.49 5.25 5.10
CA ASN A 96 -16.72 5.81 5.65
C ASN A 96 -16.80 7.34 5.53
N PHE A 97 -15.71 7.98 5.06
CA PHE A 97 -15.56 9.42 4.88
C PHE A 97 -15.66 10.24 6.19
N ASP A 98 -15.19 9.66 7.30
CA ASP A 98 -15.11 10.36 8.59
C ASP A 98 -13.80 11.13 8.78
N GLY A 99 -12.90 11.02 7.80
CA GLY A 99 -11.59 11.66 7.78
C GLY A 99 -10.55 10.90 8.58
N VAL A 100 -10.79 9.62 8.87
CA VAL A 100 -9.85 8.69 9.50
C VAL A 100 -9.50 7.59 8.49
N ILE A 101 -8.23 7.22 8.41
CA ILE A 101 -7.80 6.17 7.49
C ILE A 101 -8.13 4.80 8.05
N ASP A 102 -8.88 4.02 7.27
CA ASP A 102 -9.29 2.66 7.57
C ASP A 102 -8.38 1.62 6.93
N TYR A 103 -7.91 1.89 5.70
CA TYR A 103 -7.07 0.98 4.93
C TYR A 103 -5.98 1.71 4.18
N ALA A 104 -4.95 0.95 3.76
CA ALA A 104 -4.01 1.38 2.74
C ALA A 104 -3.70 0.24 1.77
N TYR A 105 -3.25 0.61 0.57
CA TYR A 105 -2.80 -0.35 -0.45
C TYR A 105 -1.42 0.03 -0.94
N ALA A 106 -0.53 -0.95 -1.07
CA ALA A 106 0.80 -0.75 -1.65
C ALA A 106 1.28 -2.01 -2.36
N GLY A 107 2.12 -1.82 -3.38
CA GLY A 107 2.81 -2.90 -4.07
C GLY A 107 4.25 -3.04 -3.60
N ASP A 108 4.86 -4.20 -3.86
CA ASP A 108 6.28 -4.43 -3.64
C ASP A 108 7.07 -4.66 -4.94
N PHE A 109 8.39 -4.66 -4.83
CA PHE A 109 9.27 -4.91 -5.98
C PHE A 109 9.18 -6.35 -6.49
N GLY A 110 8.72 -7.29 -5.68
CA GLY A 110 8.44 -8.67 -6.07
C GLY A 110 7.10 -8.86 -6.77
N GLY A 111 6.31 -7.79 -6.95
CA GLY A 111 5.00 -7.82 -7.61
C GLY A 111 3.85 -8.24 -6.70
N GLY A 112 4.05 -8.27 -5.38
CA GLY A 112 2.97 -8.42 -4.42
C GLY A 112 2.14 -7.15 -4.31
N LEU A 113 0.82 -7.28 -4.21
CA LEU A 113 -0.12 -6.20 -3.89
C LEU A 113 -0.76 -6.49 -2.53
N TYR A 114 -0.75 -5.51 -1.64
CA TYR A 114 -1.13 -5.69 -0.24
C TYR A 114 -2.16 -4.67 0.18
N ARG A 115 -3.09 -5.13 1.04
CA ARG A 115 -4.01 -4.31 1.83
C ARG A 115 -3.52 -4.26 3.28
N PHE A 116 -3.51 -3.08 3.86
CA PHE A 116 -3.25 -2.82 5.28
C PHE A 116 -4.55 -2.40 5.93
N ASN A 117 -4.87 -2.98 7.10
CA ASN A 117 -6.11 -2.75 7.84
C ASN A 117 -5.80 -2.00 9.14
N PHE A 118 -6.40 -0.81 9.32
CA PHE A 118 -6.25 0.08 10.47
C PHE A 118 -7.53 0.26 11.28
N LEU A 119 -8.59 -0.52 11.00
CA LEU A 119 -9.89 -0.40 11.68
C LEU A 119 -9.80 -0.63 13.17
N SER A 120 -8.83 -1.44 13.63
CA SER A 120 -8.65 -1.63 15.07
C SER A 120 -8.04 -0.38 15.70
N PRO A 121 -8.62 0.14 16.79
CA PRO A 121 -8.01 1.23 17.55
C PRO A 121 -6.73 0.80 18.29
N ASN A 122 -6.45 -0.49 18.39
CA ASN A 122 -5.19 -1.02 18.91
C ASN A 122 -4.21 -1.31 17.75
N PRO A 123 -3.09 -0.56 17.63
CA PRO A 123 -2.12 -0.76 16.55
C PRO A 123 -1.53 -2.17 16.49
N ASN A 124 -1.56 -2.91 17.61
CA ASN A 124 -1.08 -4.29 17.62
C ASN A 124 -1.95 -5.24 16.79
N ASN A 125 -3.20 -4.88 16.58
CA ASN A 125 -4.16 -5.65 15.77
C ASN A 125 -4.19 -5.22 14.30
N TRP A 126 -3.40 -4.22 13.91
CA TRP A 126 -3.29 -3.85 12.51
C TRP A 126 -2.61 -4.96 11.72
N THR A 127 -3.11 -5.21 10.52
CA THR A 127 -2.67 -6.34 9.69
C THR A 127 -2.27 -5.90 8.29
N ALA A 128 -1.45 -6.73 7.64
CA ALA A 128 -1.15 -6.66 6.23
C ALA A 128 -1.58 -7.97 5.57
N THR A 129 -2.37 -7.87 4.50
CA THR A 129 -2.89 -9.01 3.74
C THR A 129 -2.43 -8.90 2.30
N LYS A 130 -1.83 -9.96 1.74
CA LYS A 130 -1.57 -10.02 0.30
C LYS A 130 -2.88 -10.27 -0.42
N ILE A 131 -3.26 -9.38 -1.33
CA ILE A 131 -4.49 -9.51 -2.12
C ILE A 131 -4.23 -10.00 -3.55
N PHE A 132 -3.01 -9.81 -4.07
CA PHE A 132 -2.63 -10.29 -5.40
C PHE A 132 -1.12 -10.50 -5.53
N GLN A 133 -0.72 -11.31 -6.51
CA GLN A 133 0.67 -11.50 -6.93
C GLN A 133 0.74 -11.44 -8.44
N THR A 134 1.52 -10.53 -8.99
CA THR A 134 1.77 -10.42 -10.43
C THR A 134 2.58 -11.60 -10.96
N ALA A 135 2.64 -11.73 -12.27
CA ALA A 135 3.57 -12.63 -12.92
C ALA A 135 5.05 -12.30 -12.59
N ALA A 136 5.95 -13.24 -12.82
CA ALA A 136 7.38 -13.02 -12.58
C ALA A 136 7.90 -11.79 -13.37
N LYS A 137 8.80 -11.04 -12.75
CA LYS A 137 9.42 -9.80 -13.29
C LYS A 137 8.44 -8.67 -13.59
N GLN A 138 7.37 -8.61 -12.85
CA GLN A 138 6.38 -7.53 -12.91
C GLN A 138 6.29 -6.83 -11.55
N PRO A 139 7.29 -6.02 -11.15
CA PRO A 139 7.26 -5.28 -9.90
C PRO A 139 6.15 -4.24 -9.89
N ILE A 140 5.57 -3.97 -8.72
CA ILE A 140 4.61 -2.88 -8.53
C ILE A 140 5.33 -1.75 -7.80
N THR A 141 5.74 -0.71 -8.54
CA THR A 141 6.55 0.39 -8.00
C THR A 141 5.79 1.70 -7.86
N ALA A 142 4.67 1.86 -8.55
CA ALA A 142 3.79 3.01 -8.41
C ALA A 142 2.74 2.78 -7.31
N ALA A 143 2.25 3.87 -6.72
CA ALA A 143 1.12 3.82 -5.80
C ALA A 143 -0.12 3.29 -6.54
N PRO A 144 -0.85 2.31 -6.00
CA PRO A 144 -2.08 1.82 -6.61
C PRO A 144 -3.18 2.90 -6.64
N ALA A 145 -4.03 2.90 -7.67
CA ALA A 145 -5.27 3.66 -7.63
C ALA A 145 -6.39 2.79 -7.05
N VAL A 146 -7.25 3.40 -6.22
CA VAL A 146 -8.29 2.67 -5.50
C VAL A 146 -9.65 3.28 -5.79
N PHE A 147 -10.60 2.47 -6.22
CA PHE A 147 -11.97 2.87 -6.55
C PHE A 147 -12.97 2.07 -5.72
N ARG A 148 -13.93 2.77 -5.15
CA ARG A 148 -15.03 2.16 -4.41
C ARG A 148 -16.12 1.69 -5.37
N ASN A 149 -16.43 0.39 -5.36
CA ASN A 149 -17.54 -0.19 -6.11
C ASN A 149 -18.83 -0.24 -5.28
N SER A 150 -18.71 -0.59 -3.99
CA SER A 150 -19.80 -0.59 -3.01
C SER A 150 -19.23 -0.38 -1.60
N ALA A 151 -20.04 -0.51 -0.57
CA ALA A 151 -19.61 -0.28 0.81
C ALA A 151 -18.33 -1.07 1.19
N ASP A 152 -18.30 -2.36 0.81
CA ASP A 152 -17.25 -3.27 1.24
C ASP A 152 -16.39 -3.81 0.08
N LYS A 153 -16.56 -3.26 -1.13
CA LYS A 153 -15.87 -3.76 -2.34
C LYS A 153 -15.18 -2.65 -3.08
N TYR A 154 -13.92 -2.91 -3.38
CA TYR A 154 -13.03 -1.96 -4.05
C TYR A 154 -12.40 -2.58 -5.28
N THR A 155 -12.05 -1.74 -6.25
CA THR A 155 -11.15 -2.10 -7.34
C THR A 155 -9.83 -1.39 -7.11
N VAL A 156 -8.77 -2.17 -7.00
CA VAL A 156 -7.40 -1.69 -6.84
C VAL A 156 -6.69 -1.84 -8.19
N ILE A 157 -6.27 -0.73 -8.78
CA ILE A 157 -5.56 -0.71 -10.05
C ILE A 157 -4.08 -0.54 -9.79
N ALA A 158 -3.27 -1.48 -10.26
CA ALA A 158 -1.82 -1.45 -10.13
C ALA A 158 -1.15 -1.66 -11.49
N GLY A 159 -0.28 -0.72 -11.87
CA GLY A 159 0.62 -0.87 -13.00
C GLY A 159 1.91 -1.56 -12.56
N THR A 160 2.46 -2.40 -13.44
CA THR A 160 3.75 -3.03 -13.20
C THR A 160 4.87 -2.33 -13.98
N GLY A 161 6.09 -2.58 -13.56
CA GLY A 161 7.30 -2.01 -14.15
C GLY A 161 8.17 -1.29 -13.13
N SER A 162 9.41 -1.01 -13.54
CA SER A 162 10.39 -0.31 -12.72
C SER A 162 11.36 0.48 -13.59
N GLU A 163 11.73 1.67 -13.12
CA GLU A 163 12.83 2.48 -13.62
C GLU A 163 13.71 2.95 -12.44
N ILE A 164 13.87 2.09 -11.43
CA ILE A 164 14.56 2.44 -10.19
C ILE A 164 16.06 2.14 -10.29
N TYR A 165 16.40 1.06 -10.97
CA TYR A 165 17.76 0.59 -11.15
C TYR A 165 18.22 0.76 -12.59
N GLN A 166 19.54 0.90 -12.78
CA GLN A 166 20.10 1.05 -14.12
C GLN A 166 19.80 -0.16 -15.01
N GLU A 167 19.70 -1.34 -14.43
CA GLU A 167 19.36 -2.59 -15.12
C GLU A 167 17.93 -2.58 -15.69
N ASP A 168 17.03 -1.82 -15.05
CA ASP A 168 15.63 -1.70 -15.49
C ASP A 168 15.53 -1.10 -16.90
N LEU A 169 16.46 -0.21 -17.27
CA LEU A 169 16.50 0.42 -18.59
C LEU A 169 16.72 -0.61 -19.73
N ALA A 170 17.34 -1.72 -19.41
CA ALA A 170 17.57 -2.81 -20.37
C ALA A 170 16.47 -3.89 -20.31
N ALA A 171 15.59 -3.84 -19.32
CA ALA A 171 14.51 -4.82 -19.17
C ALA A 171 13.51 -4.71 -20.32
N LYS A 172 13.14 -5.86 -20.89
CA LYS A 172 12.19 -5.99 -22.00
C LYS A 172 11.01 -6.90 -21.64
N ASP A 173 10.94 -7.32 -20.38
CA ASP A 173 9.85 -8.19 -19.92
C ASP A 173 8.52 -7.44 -20.04
N PRO A 174 7.46 -8.10 -20.54
CA PRO A 174 6.13 -7.49 -20.66
C PRO A 174 5.62 -6.99 -19.31
N GLN A 175 5.05 -5.80 -19.31
CA GLN A 175 4.42 -5.21 -18.15
C GLN A 175 2.90 -5.19 -18.32
N SER A 176 2.17 -5.07 -17.23
CA SER A 176 0.72 -5.20 -17.19
C SER A 176 0.07 -4.10 -16.35
N LEU A 177 -1.19 -3.84 -16.63
CA LEU A 177 -2.07 -3.07 -15.77
C LEU A 177 -3.12 -4.02 -15.20
N TYR A 178 -3.13 -4.18 -13.88
CA TYR A 178 -4.05 -5.06 -13.18
C TYR A 178 -5.17 -4.26 -12.51
N GLY A 179 -6.41 -4.75 -12.65
CA GLY A 179 -7.56 -4.30 -11.87
C GLY A 179 -8.02 -5.43 -10.96
N ILE A 180 -7.75 -5.32 -9.68
CA ILE A 180 -7.99 -6.35 -8.69
C ILE A 180 -9.24 -6.00 -7.87
N PHE A 181 -10.19 -6.91 -7.84
CA PHE A 181 -11.36 -6.80 -6.96
C PHE A 181 -10.96 -7.21 -5.55
N ASP A 182 -11.11 -6.28 -4.61
CA ASP A 182 -10.87 -6.52 -3.19
C ASP A 182 -12.18 -6.47 -2.41
N ASP A 183 -12.49 -7.55 -1.70
CA ASP A 183 -13.61 -7.66 -0.77
C ASP A 183 -13.08 -7.50 0.65
N LEU A 184 -13.43 -6.39 1.31
CA LEU A 184 -12.95 -6.07 2.65
C LEU A 184 -13.42 -7.06 3.73
N ALA A 185 -14.45 -7.86 3.45
CA ALA A 185 -14.90 -8.92 4.35
C ALA A 185 -13.98 -10.14 4.36
N LEU A 186 -13.06 -10.25 3.40
CA LEU A 186 -12.14 -11.37 3.27
C LEU A 186 -10.76 -11.01 3.81
N GLU A 187 -10.12 -11.95 4.50
CA GLU A 187 -8.78 -11.80 5.09
C GLU A 187 -7.88 -13.00 4.76
N GLY A 188 -6.57 -12.82 4.90
CA GLY A 188 -5.59 -13.87 4.65
C GLY A 188 -5.65 -14.42 3.23
N SER A 189 -5.59 -15.73 3.08
CA SER A 189 -5.60 -16.38 1.76
C SER A 189 -6.95 -16.25 1.03
N ALA A 190 -8.06 -16.03 1.75
CA ALA A 190 -9.37 -15.84 1.15
C ALA A 190 -9.49 -14.48 0.42
N ALA A 191 -8.68 -13.49 0.79
CA ALA A 191 -8.63 -12.19 0.13
C ALA A 191 -7.80 -12.20 -1.16
N GLN A 192 -7.01 -13.26 -1.42
CA GLN A 192 -6.14 -13.30 -2.58
C GLN A 192 -6.92 -13.62 -3.86
N VAL A 193 -6.75 -12.76 -4.86
CA VAL A 193 -7.22 -13.00 -6.22
C VAL A 193 -6.14 -13.75 -6.97
N ALA A 194 -6.48 -14.85 -7.60
CA ALA A 194 -5.54 -15.60 -8.42
C ALA A 194 -5.49 -15.05 -9.85
N ASP A 195 -4.34 -15.15 -10.49
CA ASP A 195 -4.14 -14.64 -11.85
C ASP A 195 -5.10 -15.28 -12.87
N TYR A 196 -5.44 -16.56 -12.69
CA TYR A 196 -6.40 -17.27 -13.55
C TYR A 196 -7.87 -16.82 -13.36
N ASP A 197 -8.17 -16.05 -12.30
CA ASP A 197 -9.49 -15.45 -12.10
C ASP A 197 -9.65 -14.11 -12.84
N LEU A 198 -8.56 -13.59 -13.42
CA LEU A 198 -8.58 -12.33 -14.11
C LEU A 198 -9.00 -12.49 -15.58
N LEU A 199 -9.83 -11.55 -16.03
CA LEU A 199 -10.16 -11.44 -17.45
C LEU A 199 -9.03 -10.71 -18.17
N SER A 200 -8.31 -11.45 -19.02
CA SER A 200 -7.25 -10.86 -19.84
C SER A 200 -7.82 -10.00 -20.97
N GLN A 201 -7.29 -8.79 -21.11
CA GLN A 201 -7.56 -7.89 -22.23
C GLN A 201 -6.22 -7.58 -22.91
N THR A 202 -6.22 -7.67 -24.24
CA THR A 202 -5.03 -7.29 -25.03
C THR A 202 -5.30 -5.95 -25.69
N LEU A 203 -4.42 -4.99 -25.43
CA LEU A 203 -4.41 -3.74 -26.18
C LEU A 203 -3.67 -3.97 -27.50
N SER A 204 -4.29 -3.61 -28.61
CA SER A 204 -3.66 -3.64 -29.93
C SER A 204 -3.66 -2.23 -30.51
N ASN A 205 -2.56 -1.88 -31.17
CA ASN A 205 -2.50 -0.62 -31.91
C ASN A 205 -3.42 -0.70 -33.13
N GLU A 206 -4.19 0.33 -33.35
CA GLU A 206 -5.02 0.48 -34.55
C GLU A 206 -4.52 1.68 -35.37
N ASN A 207 -4.37 1.46 -36.67
CA ASN A 207 -4.00 2.52 -37.60
C ASN A 207 -5.27 3.26 -38.07
N ILE A 208 -5.46 4.48 -37.65
CA ILE A 208 -6.55 5.32 -38.13
C ILE A 208 -6.03 6.19 -39.27
N THR A 209 -6.54 5.96 -40.50
CA THR A 209 -6.24 6.79 -41.65
C THR A 209 -7.27 7.92 -41.76
N THR A 210 -6.81 9.15 -41.63
CA THR A 210 -7.60 10.36 -41.82
C THR A 210 -7.17 11.08 -43.09
N SER A 211 -7.88 12.11 -43.50
CA SER A 211 -7.46 13.00 -44.60
C SER A 211 -6.14 13.71 -44.36
N ALA A 212 -5.66 13.76 -43.12
CA ALA A 212 -4.38 14.34 -42.71
C ALA A 212 -3.22 13.34 -42.63
N GLY A 213 -3.51 12.04 -42.80
CA GLY A 213 -2.52 10.95 -42.71
C GLY A 213 -2.98 9.80 -41.83
N THR A 214 -2.14 8.80 -41.68
CA THR A 214 -2.36 7.64 -40.80
C THR A 214 -1.71 7.92 -39.44
N VAL A 215 -2.46 7.71 -38.37
CA VAL A 215 -2.00 7.79 -36.99
C VAL A 215 -2.20 6.43 -36.33
N GLU A 216 -1.18 5.92 -35.68
CA GLU A 216 -1.25 4.74 -34.81
C GLU A 216 -1.76 5.17 -33.43
N ILE A 217 -2.79 4.48 -32.94
CA ILE A 217 -3.37 4.73 -31.60
C ILE A 217 -3.32 3.45 -30.79
#